data_8688826b44f9f0fd2e2a74bb5dd03ce6
#
_entry.id   8688826b44f9f0fd2e2a74bb5dd03ce6
#
_cell.length_a   1.000
_cell.length_b   1.000
_cell.length_c   1.000
_cell.angle_alpha   90.00
_cell.angle_beta   90.00
_cell.angle_gamma   90.00
#
_symmetry.space_group_name_H-M   'P 1'
#
loop_
_entity.id
_entity.type
_entity.pdbx_description
1 polymer ?
#
loop_
_entity_poly.entity_id
_entity_poly.type
_entity_poly.pdbx_seq_one_letter_code
_entity_poly.pdbx_strand_id
1 'polypeptide(L)'
;TRQPHLSPMSDQQRVEILKALTNDAKYLIFDEPTAVLTPQEIDELMAVMRMLRDEGRAIVFITHKLREVREIADDITVIRRGRIVGQAHPDDTEAELAEMMVGRAVQLVVDKPEAHTTTPRLQVDGLTVADDTGAVVVDDVSFEVRGGEILCVAAVSYTHLRAHETKAN
;
A
#
# COMPACT_ATOMS: atom_id res chain seq x y z
N THR A 1 -25.98 14.87 -6.05
CA THR A 1 -24.53 15.12 -5.82
C THR A 1 -24.14 14.26 -4.63
N ARG A 2 -23.64 13.05 -4.90
CA ARG A 2 -23.13 12.16 -3.86
C ARG A 2 -21.72 12.66 -3.51
N GLN A 3 -21.50 13.08 -2.27
CA GLN A 3 -20.17 13.25 -1.73
C GLN A 3 -19.55 11.85 -1.55
N PRO A 4 -18.34 11.60 -2.04
CA PRO A 4 -17.63 10.37 -1.71
C PRO A 4 -17.34 10.39 -0.21
N HIS A 5 -17.79 9.36 0.51
CA HIS A 5 -17.40 9.11 1.89
C HIS A 5 -15.93 8.70 1.89
N LEU A 6 -15.04 9.66 2.13
CA LEU A 6 -13.63 9.43 2.35
C LEU A 6 -13.46 8.69 3.69
N SER A 7 -12.65 7.66 3.70
CA SER A 7 -12.33 6.89 4.92
C SER A 7 -11.72 7.82 5.99
N PRO A 8 -12.13 7.75 7.28
CA PRO A 8 -11.64 8.67 8.32
C PRO A 8 -10.12 8.69 8.50
N MET A 9 -9.41 7.59 8.16
CA MET A 9 -7.97 7.52 8.28
C MET A 9 -7.23 8.27 7.16
N SER A 10 -7.78 8.31 5.95
CA SER A 10 -7.19 9.07 4.83
C SER A 10 -7.28 10.58 5.08
N ASP A 11 -8.35 11.04 5.72
CA ASP A 11 -8.54 12.46 6.04
C ASP A 11 -7.54 12.96 7.10
N GLN A 12 -7.24 12.15 8.12
CA GLN A 12 -6.23 12.50 9.14
C GLN A 12 -4.83 12.64 8.53
N GLN A 13 -4.45 11.73 7.67
CA GLN A 13 -3.14 11.76 7.02
C GLN A 13 -3.01 12.94 6.06
N ARG A 14 -4.06 13.26 5.30
CA ARG A 14 -4.14 14.47 4.47
C ARG A 14 -4.00 15.75 5.31
N VAL A 15 -4.66 15.80 6.47
CA VAL A 15 -4.55 16.94 7.40
C VAL A 15 -3.13 17.09 7.93
N GLU A 16 -2.43 16.00 8.29
CA GLU A 16 -1.03 16.08 8.76
C GLU A 16 -0.08 16.55 7.65
N ILE A 17 -0.28 16.08 6.42
CA ILE A 17 0.48 16.57 5.26
C ILE A 17 0.20 18.06 5.04
N LEU A 18 -1.06 18.49 5.07
CA LEU A 18 -1.44 19.91 4.94
C LEU A 18 -0.87 20.78 6.06
N LYS A 19 -0.84 20.28 7.30
CA LYS A 19 -0.18 20.98 8.42
C LYS A 19 1.32 21.13 8.19
N ALA A 20 1.99 20.09 7.71
CA ALA A 20 3.41 20.16 7.36
C ALA A 20 3.67 21.20 6.24
N LEU A 21 2.73 21.33 5.29
CA LEU A 21 2.79 22.30 4.19
C LEU A 21 2.55 23.74 4.64
N THR A 22 1.66 23.96 5.61
CA THR A 22 1.32 25.31 6.10
C THR A 22 2.40 25.89 7.02
N ASN A 23 3.24 25.04 7.60
CA ASN A 23 4.42 25.49 8.34
C ASN A 23 5.55 25.78 7.35
N ASP A 24 6.21 26.91 7.50
CA ASP A 24 7.38 27.32 6.68
C ASP A 24 8.64 26.49 7.04
N ALA A 25 8.45 25.17 7.15
CA ALA A 25 9.49 24.23 7.52
C ALA A 25 10.42 23.99 6.33
N LYS A 26 11.72 24.19 6.56
CA LYS A 26 12.77 23.92 5.58
C LYS A 26 13.11 22.43 5.45
N TYR A 27 12.82 21.65 6.50
CA TYR A 27 13.08 20.22 6.59
C TYR A 27 11.76 19.49 6.87
N LEU A 28 11.45 18.51 6.07
CA LEU A 28 10.24 17.70 6.19
C LEU A 28 10.64 16.24 6.33
N ILE A 29 10.02 15.54 7.29
CA ILE A 29 10.24 14.11 7.51
C ILE A 29 8.89 13.42 7.36
N PHE A 30 8.79 12.51 6.39
CA PHE A 30 7.63 11.68 6.16
C PHE A 30 7.97 10.22 6.51
N ASP A 31 7.27 9.66 7.49
CA ASP A 31 7.43 8.28 7.92
C ASP A 31 6.23 7.45 7.45
N GLU A 32 6.47 6.52 6.52
CA GLU A 32 5.49 5.63 5.88
C GLU A 32 4.20 6.36 5.41
N PRO A 33 4.29 7.53 4.73
CA PRO A 33 3.11 8.35 4.45
C PRO A 33 2.13 7.72 3.46
N THR A 34 2.55 6.67 2.75
CA THR A 34 1.77 6.00 1.71
C THR A 34 1.07 4.73 2.19
N ALA A 35 1.20 4.36 3.48
CA ALA A 35 0.75 3.06 3.99
C ALA A 35 -0.76 2.78 3.78
N VAL A 36 -1.59 3.83 3.78
CA VAL A 36 -3.06 3.73 3.68
C VAL A 36 -3.62 4.48 2.46
N LEU A 37 -2.75 4.96 1.58
CA LEU A 37 -3.16 5.71 0.39
C LEU A 37 -3.49 4.78 -0.78
N THR A 38 -4.45 5.21 -1.59
CA THR A 38 -4.71 4.61 -2.90
C THR A 38 -3.58 4.95 -3.88
N PRO A 39 -3.40 4.21 -4.99
CA PRO A 39 -2.40 4.53 -6.00
C PRO A 39 -2.47 5.97 -6.50
N GLN A 40 -3.67 6.49 -6.74
CA GLN A 40 -3.87 7.87 -7.19
C GLN A 40 -3.41 8.89 -6.14
N GLU A 41 -3.70 8.63 -4.86
CA GLU A 41 -3.26 9.49 -3.75
C GLU A 41 -1.74 9.44 -3.54
N ILE A 42 -1.11 8.30 -3.83
CA ILE A 42 0.36 8.17 -3.83
C ILE A 42 0.95 9.07 -4.92
N ASP A 43 0.42 9.02 -6.13
CA ASP A 43 0.90 9.85 -7.25
C ASP A 43 0.74 11.35 -6.93
N GLU A 44 -0.37 11.76 -6.31
CA GLU A 44 -0.59 13.14 -5.83
C GLU A 44 0.44 13.53 -4.76
N LEU A 45 0.70 12.67 -3.77
CA LEU A 45 1.70 12.94 -2.74
C LEU A 45 3.10 13.07 -3.33
N MET A 46 3.48 12.20 -4.27
CA MET A 46 4.77 12.29 -4.97
C MET A 46 4.90 13.61 -5.73
N ALA A 47 3.83 14.07 -6.38
CA ALA A 47 3.82 15.36 -7.07
C ALA A 47 4.02 16.53 -6.08
N VAL A 48 3.36 16.50 -4.92
CA VAL A 48 3.53 17.51 -3.86
C VAL A 48 4.96 17.51 -3.32
N MET A 49 5.56 16.34 -3.07
CA MET A 49 6.94 16.26 -2.60
C MET A 49 7.94 16.80 -3.61
N ARG A 50 7.74 16.54 -4.93
CA ARG A 50 8.57 17.13 -5.99
C ARG A 50 8.46 18.65 -6.00
N MET A 51 7.25 19.19 -5.88
CA MET A 51 7.02 20.65 -5.81
C MET A 51 7.77 21.28 -4.63
N LEU A 52 7.69 20.67 -3.43
CA LEU A 52 8.37 21.16 -2.24
C LEU A 52 9.89 21.10 -2.35
N ARG A 53 10.43 20.04 -2.96
CA ARG A 53 11.86 19.93 -3.29
C ARG A 53 12.28 21.07 -4.22
N ASP A 54 11.51 21.35 -5.26
CA ASP A 54 11.80 22.39 -6.24
C ASP A 54 11.70 23.81 -5.64
N GLU A 55 10.93 23.98 -4.54
CA GLU A 55 10.93 25.18 -3.70
C GLU A 55 12.17 25.27 -2.77
N GLY A 56 13.06 24.29 -2.80
CA GLY A 56 14.30 24.26 -2.01
C GLY A 56 14.14 23.69 -0.60
N ARG A 57 13.07 22.94 -0.31
CA ARG A 57 12.90 22.23 0.96
C ARG A 57 13.65 20.89 0.93
N ALA A 58 14.25 20.51 2.05
CA ALA A 58 14.86 19.21 2.20
C ALA A 58 13.83 18.20 2.73
N ILE A 59 13.75 17.03 2.10
CA ILE A 59 12.76 16.00 2.43
C ILE A 59 13.48 14.73 2.82
N VAL A 60 13.13 14.15 3.98
CA VAL A 60 13.48 12.80 4.39
C VAL A 60 12.22 11.95 4.27
N PHE A 61 12.27 10.97 3.39
CA PHE A 61 11.16 10.06 3.11
C PHE A 61 11.51 8.66 3.56
N ILE A 62 10.79 8.13 4.55
CA ILE A 62 11.02 6.81 5.12
C ILE A 62 9.95 5.88 4.58
N THR A 63 10.33 4.82 3.90
CA THR A 63 9.44 3.80 3.36
C THR A 63 10.18 2.50 3.10
N HIS A 64 9.44 1.40 3.02
CA HIS A 64 9.96 0.10 2.58
C HIS A 64 9.49 -0.27 1.16
N LYS A 65 8.77 0.61 0.48
CA LYS A 65 8.22 0.38 -0.86
C LYS A 65 9.23 0.83 -1.92
N LEU A 66 9.93 -0.11 -2.52
CA LEU A 66 11.04 0.14 -3.44
C LEU A 66 10.64 1.00 -4.65
N ARG A 67 9.43 0.81 -5.18
CA ARG A 67 8.92 1.61 -6.29
C ARG A 67 8.88 3.09 -5.94
N GLU A 68 8.35 3.42 -4.75
CA GLU A 68 8.23 4.81 -4.28
C GLU A 68 9.60 5.44 -4.08
N VAL A 69 10.53 4.69 -3.47
CA VAL A 69 11.92 5.14 -3.26
C VAL A 69 12.57 5.51 -4.59
N ARG A 70 12.50 4.64 -5.59
CA ARG A 70 13.11 4.87 -6.91
C ARG A 70 12.47 6.01 -7.69
N GLU A 71 11.22 6.32 -7.40
CA GLU A 71 10.48 7.37 -8.10
C GLU A 71 10.80 8.78 -7.60
N ILE A 72 11.11 8.94 -6.29
CA ILE A 72 11.19 10.26 -5.66
C ILE A 72 12.57 10.60 -5.11
N ALA A 73 13.38 9.61 -4.69
CA ALA A 73 14.61 9.84 -3.99
C ALA A 73 15.72 10.35 -4.92
N ASP A 74 16.55 11.27 -4.43
CA ASP A 74 17.82 11.64 -5.05
C ASP A 74 18.96 10.74 -4.54
N ASP A 75 18.94 10.42 -3.22
CA ASP A 75 19.87 9.53 -2.54
C ASP A 75 19.11 8.55 -1.64
N ILE A 76 19.60 7.31 -1.54
CA ILE A 76 18.99 6.28 -0.73
C ILE A 76 19.96 5.79 0.33
N THR A 77 19.53 5.85 1.60
CA THR A 77 20.26 5.25 2.72
C THR A 77 19.47 4.06 3.26
N VAL A 78 20.06 2.88 3.23
CA VAL A 78 19.41 1.66 3.72
C VAL A 78 19.79 1.42 5.18
N ILE A 79 18.74 1.33 6.03
CA ILE A 79 18.87 1.07 7.46
C ILE A 79 18.31 -0.32 7.77
N ARG A 80 19.09 -1.13 8.48
CA ARG A 80 18.65 -2.46 8.93
C ARG A 80 19.13 -2.71 10.36
N ARG A 81 18.21 -3.12 11.25
CA ARG A 81 18.49 -3.39 12.67
C ARG A 81 19.20 -2.22 13.36
N GLY A 82 18.74 -0.98 13.08
CA GLY A 82 19.27 0.24 13.68
C GLY A 82 20.66 0.67 13.18
N ARG A 83 21.14 0.12 12.06
CA ARG A 83 22.44 0.47 11.46
C ARG A 83 22.29 0.79 9.99
N ILE A 84 23.04 1.76 9.51
CA ILE A 84 23.22 1.98 8.08
C ILE A 84 24.00 0.81 7.51
N VAL A 85 23.42 0.09 6.55
CA VAL A 85 24.02 -1.07 5.89
C VAL A 85 24.50 -0.78 4.48
N GLY A 86 24.08 0.34 3.89
CA GLY A 86 24.52 0.77 2.58
C GLY A 86 23.90 2.09 2.17
N GLN A 87 24.48 2.64 1.11
CA GLN A 87 23.91 3.74 0.33
C GLN A 87 23.62 3.21 -1.08
N ALA A 88 22.59 3.72 -1.71
CA ALA A 88 22.14 3.30 -3.02
C ALA A 88 21.66 4.51 -3.83
N HIS A 89 21.52 4.33 -5.13
CA HIS A 89 20.99 5.32 -6.05
C HIS A 89 19.62 4.88 -6.59
N PRO A 90 18.72 5.79 -6.98
CA PRO A 90 17.43 5.44 -7.60
C PRO A 90 17.54 4.57 -8.86
N ASP A 91 18.67 4.62 -9.56
CA ASP A 91 18.95 3.79 -10.72
C ASP A 91 19.35 2.33 -10.39
N ASP A 92 19.66 2.05 -9.13
CA ASP A 92 19.95 0.69 -8.68
C ASP A 92 18.71 -0.20 -8.84
N THR A 93 18.93 -1.48 -9.07
CA THR A 93 17.82 -2.42 -9.28
C THR A 93 17.03 -2.67 -8.00
N GLU A 94 15.76 -3.00 -8.14
CA GLU A 94 14.93 -3.40 -6.98
C GLU A 94 15.51 -4.60 -6.24
N ALA A 95 16.19 -5.50 -6.95
CA ALA A 95 16.83 -6.67 -6.35
C ALA A 95 17.99 -6.29 -5.43
N GLU A 96 18.85 -5.35 -5.87
CA GLU A 96 19.96 -4.84 -5.06
C GLU A 96 19.47 -4.09 -3.83
N LEU A 97 18.47 -3.23 -3.97
CA LEU A 97 17.85 -2.54 -2.85
C LEU A 97 17.21 -3.52 -1.87
N ALA A 98 16.45 -4.50 -2.38
CA ALA A 98 15.83 -5.53 -1.54
C ALA A 98 16.87 -6.38 -0.81
N GLU A 99 17.98 -6.75 -1.47
CA GLU A 99 19.07 -7.49 -0.85
C GLU A 99 19.71 -6.71 0.30
N MET A 100 19.99 -5.43 0.13
CA MET A 100 20.49 -4.57 1.20
C MET A 100 19.52 -4.51 2.39
N MET A 101 18.22 -4.34 2.12
CA MET A 101 17.18 -4.25 3.17
C MET A 101 17.01 -5.56 3.93
N VAL A 102 16.99 -6.70 3.24
CA VAL A 102 16.77 -8.02 3.86
C VAL A 102 18.08 -8.63 4.36
N GLY A 103 19.19 -8.36 3.68
CA GLY A 103 20.54 -8.87 4.00
C GLY A 103 20.86 -10.24 3.44
N ARG A 104 20.11 -10.67 2.45
CA ARG A 104 20.36 -11.88 1.64
C ARG A 104 19.77 -11.66 0.26
N ALA A 105 20.26 -12.37 -0.73
CA ALA A 105 19.67 -12.35 -2.07
C ALA A 105 18.15 -12.64 -2.01
N VAL A 106 17.37 -11.79 -2.65
CA VAL A 106 15.92 -11.88 -2.68
C VAL A 106 15.50 -12.23 -4.10
N GLN A 107 14.81 -13.35 -4.25
CA GLN A 107 14.13 -13.65 -5.49
C GLN A 107 12.80 -12.87 -5.52
N LEU A 108 12.72 -11.80 -6.31
CA LEU A 108 11.50 -11.01 -6.49
C LEU A 108 10.47 -11.72 -7.38
N VAL A 109 10.93 -12.69 -8.16
CA VAL A 109 10.07 -13.53 -8.99
C VAL A 109 10.08 -14.95 -8.43
N VAL A 110 8.92 -15.45 -8.07
CA VAL A 110 8.75 -16.84 -7.65
C VAL A 110 8.44 -17.66 -8.90
N ASP A 111 9.29 -18.63 -9.19
CA ASP A 111 9.00 -19.66 -10.20
C ASP A 111 7.89 -20.57 -9.63
N LYS A 112 6.67 -20.30 -10.05
CA LYS A 112 5.49 -20.99 -9.55
C LYS A 112 5.07 -22.03 -10.56
N PRO A 113 5.09 -23.34 -10.21
CA PRO A 113 4.55 -24.37 -11.06
C PRO A 113 3.04 -24.16 -11.28
N GLU A 114 2.51 -24.72 -12.36
CA GLU A 114 1.07 -24.71 -12.62
C GLU A 114 0.29 -25.30 -11.43
N ALA A 115 -0.80 -24.65 -11.07
CA ALA A 115 -1.64 -25.12 -9.99
C ALA A 115 -2.37 -26.41 -10.38
N HIS A 116 -2.20 -27.47 -9.60
CA HIS A 116 -3.00 -28.69 -9.73
C HIS A 116 -4.31 -28.51 -8.97
N THR A 117 -5.30 -27.95 -9.66
CA THR A 117 -6.62 -27.70 -9.06
C THR A 117 -7.43 -28.97 -9.03
N THR A 118 -8.19 -29.17 -7.95
CA THR A 118 -9.08 -30.33 -7.74
C THR A 118 -10.54 -29.90 -7.72
N THR A 119 -11.38 -30.62 -6.98
CA THR A 119 -12.81 -30.29 -6.83
C THR A 119 -13.02 -28.99 -6.09
N PRO A 120 -14.12 -28.27 -6.35
CA PRO A 120 -14.52 -27.10 -5.58
C PRO A 120 -14.53 -27.36 -4.08
N ARG A 121 -14.00 -26.41 -3.30
CA ARG A 121 -13.96 -26.45 -1.84
C ARG A 121 -14.76 -25.32 -1.22
N LEU A 122 -14.88 -24.20 -1.91
CA LEU A 122 -15.74 -23.10 -1.55
C LEU A 122 -16.49 -22.66 -2.80
N GLN A 123 -17.78 -22.50 -2.68
CA GLN A 123 -18.63 -21.92 -3.71
C GLN A 123 -19.46 -20.81 -3.07
N VAL A 124 -19.40 -19.65 -3.64
CA VAL A 124 -20.21 -18.48 -3.26
C VAL A 124 -21.10 -18.14 -4.45
N ASP A 125 -22.38 -17.97 -4.22
CA ASP A 125 -23.37 -17.73 -5.27
C ASP A 125 -24.27 -16.57 -4.81
N GLY A 126 -24.28 -15.48 -5.59
CA GLY A 126 -25.13 -14.33 -5.37
C GLY A 126 -24.94 -13.63 -4.03
N LEU A 127 -23.71 -13.57 -3.50
CA LEU A 127 -23.44 -12.94 -2.21
C LEU A 127 -23.77 -11.45 -2.25
N THR A 128 -24.75 -11.04 -1.45
CA THR A 128 -25.09 -9.64 -1.25
C THR A 128 -25.03 -9.31 0.24
N VAL A 129 -24.32 -8.25 0.59
CA VAL A 129 -24.14 -7.79 1.97
C VAL A 129 -24.54 -6.31 2.07
N ALA A 130 -25.32 -6.00 3.10
CA ALA A 130 -25.65 -4.62 3.48
C ALA A 130 -24.89 -4.23 4.75
N ASP A 131 -24.54 -2.96 4.88
CA ASP A 131 -23.98 -2.39 6.10
C ASP A 131 -25.07 -2.11 7.16
N ASP A 132 -24.65 -1.60 8.33
CA ASP A 132 -25.54 -1.29 9.46
C ASP A 132 -26.58 -0.19 9.12
N THR A 133 -26.38 0.55 8.03
CA THR A 133 -27.33 1.56 7.52
C THR A 133 -28.31 1.00 6.51
N GLY A 134 -28.14 -0.27 6.10
CA GLY A 134 -28.93 -0.94 5.07
C GLY A 134 -28.46 -0.65 3.63
N ALA A 135 -27.33 0.03 3.47
CA ALA A 135 -26.75 0.22 2.14
C ALA A 135 -26.03 -1.06 1.68
N VAL A 136 -26.27 -1.50 0.45
CA VAL A 136 -25.60 -2.65 -0.15
C VAL A 136 -24.14 -2.30 -0.40
N VAL A 137 -23.22 -3.03 0.24
CA VAL A 137 -21.75 -2.85 0.15
C VAL A 137 -21.07 -3.96 -0.65
N VAL A 138 -21.71 -5.11 -0.78
CA VAL A 138 -21.35 -6.19 -1.71
C VAL A 138 -22.63 -6.57 -2.44
N ASP A 139 -22.58 -6.64 -3.76
CA ASP A 139 -23.78 -6.89 -4.57
C ASP A 139 -23.53 -8.01 -5.59
N ASP A 140 -24.30 -9.10 -5.45
CA ASP A 140 -24.38 -10.25 -6.37
C ASP A 140 -23.00 -10.84 -6.76
N VAL A 141 -22.13 -11.08 -5.78
CA VAL A 141 -20.79 -11.62 -6.00
C VAL A 141 -20.81 -13.13 -5.98
N SER A 142 -20.35 -13.74 -7.08
CA SER A 142 -20.26 -15.19 -7.21
C SER A 142 -18.84 -15.60 -7.58
N PHE A 143 -18.30 -16.66 -6.93
CA PHE A 143 -17.00 -17.24 -7.25
C PHE A 143 -16.88 -18.65 -6.69
N GLU A 144 -15.90 -19.38 -7.20
CA GLU A 144 -15.56 -20.74 -6.76
C GLU A 144 -14.07 -20.79 -6.43
N VAL A 145 -13.70 -21.53 -5.39
CA VAL A 145 -12.31 -21.84 -5.05
C VAL A 145 -12.12 -23.34 -5.01
N ARG A 146 -11.16 -23.84 -5.75
CA ARG A 146 -10.83 -25.26 -5.85
C ARG A 146 -9.72 -25.67 -4.91
N GLY A 147 -9.65 -26.94 -4.57
CA GLY A 147 -8.49 -27.46 -3.83
C GLY A 147 -7.21 -27.29 -4.65
N GLY A 148 -6.12 -26.78 -4.05
CA GLY A 148 -4.85 -26.47 -4.73
C GLY A 148 -4.83 -25.12 -5.46
N GLU A 149 -5.90 -24.33 -5.35
CA GLU A 149 -6.04 -23.00 -5.92
C GLU A 149 -5.82 -21.91 -4.84
N ILE A 150 -5.25 -20.78 -5.25
CA ILE A 150 -5.22 -19.55 -4.46
C ILE A 150 -6.04 -18.51 -5.21
N LEU A 151 -7.21 -18.17 -4.69
CA LEU A 151 -8.01 -17.05 -5.17
C LEU A 151 -7.59 -15.78 -4.46
N CYS A 152 -7.26 -14.74 -5.23
CA CYS A 152 -6.95 -13.43 -4.67
C CYS A 152 -8.14 -12.49 -4.82
N VAL A 153 -8.58 -11.88 -3.72
CA VAL A 153 -9.59 -10.84 -3.72
C VAL A 153 -8.89 -9.50 -3.57
N ALA A 154 -8.99 -8.67 -4.60
CA ALA A 154 -8.41 -7.32 -4.62
C ALA A 154 -9.50 -6.28 -4.38
N ALA A 155 -9.30 -5.40 -3.39
CA ALA A 155 -10.21 -4.31 -3.08
C ALA A 155 -9.43 -3.06 -2.66
N VAL A 156 -10.03 -1.89 -2.89
CA VAL A 156 -9.41 -0.59 -2.57
C VAL A 156 -9.51 -0.24 -1.08
N SER A 157 -10.46 -0.85 -0.34
CA SER A 157 -10.67 -0.57 1.10
C SER A 157 -10.98 -1.84 1.87
N TYR A 158 -10.22 -2.09 2.95
CA TYR A 158 -10.44 -3.23 3.86
C TYR A 158 -11.73 -3.12 4.67
N THR A 159 -12.33 -1.95 4.76
CA THR A 159 -13.54 -1.71 5.57
C THR A 159 -14.76 -2.47 5.04
N HIS A 160 -14.78 -2.80 3.76
CA HIS A 160 -15.89 -3.51 3.11
C HIS A 160 -15.69 -5.03 3.04
N LEU A 161 -14.47 -5.52 3.30
CA LEU A 161 -14.15 -6.97 3.27
C LEU A 161 -14.21 -7.65 4.65
N ARG A 162 -14.48 -6.93 5.74
CA ARG A 162 -14.77 -7.55 7.03
C ARG A 162 -16.12 -8.26 6.94
N ALA A 163 -16.10 -9.49 6.47
CA ALA A 163 -17.14 -10.43 6.84
C ALA A 163 -17.20 -10.46 8.37
N HIS A 164 -18.39 -10.36 8.94
CA HIS A 164 -18.59 -10.59 10.37
C HIS A 164 -17.82 -11.85 10.77
N GLU A 165 -16.82 -11.70 11.64
CA GLU A 165 -16.25 -12.83 12.34
C GLU A 165 -17.39 -13.47 13.11
N THR A 166 -17.95 -14.54 12.56
CA THR A 166 -18.86 -15.41 13.31
C THR A 166 -18.06 -15.93 14.48
N LYS A 167 -18.37 -15.45 15.69
CA LYS A 167 -17.89 -16.05 16.91
C LYS A 167 -18.30 -17.52 16.84
N ALA A 168 -17.35 -18.38 16.56
CA ALA A 168 -17.50 -19.80 16.79
C ALA A 168 -17.63 -19.99 18.32
N ASN A 169 -18.79 -20.42 18.77
CA ASN A 169 -18.98 -20.93 20.11
C ASN A 169 -18.25 -22.28 20.25
#